data_5feb10d1172fe8da528dba3a4c98b44c
#
_entry.id   5feb10d1172fe8da528dba3a4c98b44c
#
_cell.length_a   1.000
_cell.length_b   1.000
_cell.length_c   1.000
_cell.angle_alpha   90.00
_cell.angle_beta   90.00
_cell.angle_gamma   90.00
#
_symmetry.space_group_name_H-M   'P 1'
#
loop_
_entity.id
_entity.type
_entity.pdbx_description
1 polymer ?
#
loop_
_entity_poly.entity_id
_entity_poly.type
_entity_poly.pdbx_seq_one_letter_code
_entity_poly.pdbx_strand_id
1 'polypeptide(L)'
;MKRRMAKLGLVCAALLALPAASSFAADDLAGSIEGVYKRRFMNTINAGADRPAERYLAEDVVEIVRQDADHVYLRAYLEFANGHTCSVWGIAGREGEDFVYRQQSMPAGGEAACTLKVSVQGGKIVLDDRDAAGLATCRAKCGARGTLSGYAIERKARRPIRYMNRLQESRQYREAVSEFQGMQPPRS
;
A
#
# COMPACT_ATOMS: atom_id res chain seq x y z
N MET A 1 -35.26 -22.48 81.67
CA MET A 1 -35.42 -21.54 80.56
C MET A 1 -34.14 -21.54 79.67
N LYS A 2 -34.16 -22.21 78.50
CA LYS A 2 -33.02 -22.34 77.59
C LYS A 2 -33.26 -21.45 76.36
N ARG A 3 -32.48 -20.38 76.18
CA ARG A 3 -32.51 -19.49 74.99
C ARG A 3 -31.71 -20.14 73.86
N ARG A 4 -32.36 -20.42 72.77
CA ARG A 4 -31.73 -20.86 71.50
C ARG A 4 -31.25 -19.60 70.70
N MET A 5 -29.96 -19.49 70.46
CA MET A 5 -29.40 -18.53 69.59
C MET A 5 -29.50 -19.04 68.13
N ALA A 6 -30.19 -18.33 67.27
CA ALA A 6 -30.21 -18.57 65.83
C ALA A 6 -28.98 -17.92 65.22
N LYS A 7 -28.17 -18.69 64.47
CA LYS A 7 -27.05 -18.20 63.68
C LYS A 7 -27.59 -17.82 62.31
N LEU A 8 -27.51 -16.53 61.96
CA LEU A 8 -27.83 -15.98 60.66
C LEU A 8 -26.56 -16.13 59.76
N GLY A 9 -26.63 -17.04 58.81
CA GLY A 9 -25.56 -17.21 57.83
C GLY A 9 -25.65 -16.16 56.71
N LEU A 10 -24.63 -15.34 56.60
CA LEU A 10 -24.46 -14.35 55.54
C LEU A 10 -23.91 -15.03 54.27
N VAL A 11 -24.73 -15.19 53.24
CA VAL A 11 -24.29 -15.71 51.93
C VAL A 11 -23.78 -14.51 51.11
N CYS A 12 -22.47 -14.37 50.99
CA CYS A 12 -21.85 -13.42 50.04
C CYS A 12 -21.91 -14.00 48.63
N ALA A 13 -22.80 -13.51 47.81
CA ALA A 13 -22.79 -13.76 46.36
C ALA A 13 -21.68 -12.92 45.68
N ALA A 14 -20.59 -13.58 45.30
CA ALA A 14 -19.53 -12.95 44.50
C ALA A 14 -20.00 -12.84 43.05
N LEU A 15 -20.33 -11.62 42.59
CA LEU A 15 -20.56 -11.30 41.19
C LEU A 15 -19.22 -11.31 40.46
N LEU A 16 -18.96 -12.36 39.68
CA LEU A 16 -17.87 -12.42 38.73
C LEU A 16 -18.18 -11.47 37.55
N ALA A 17 -17.62 -10.27 37.60
CA ALA A 17 -17.60 -9.36 36.44
C ALA A 17 -16.66 -9.93 35.39
N LEU A 18 -17.20 -10.53 34.32
CA LEU A 18 -16.45 -10.87 33.11
C LEU A 18 -15.98 -9.57 32.43
N PRO A 19 -14.66 -9.44 32.14
CA PRO A 19 -14.21 -8.32 31.37
C PRO A 19 -14.82 -8.41 29.94
N ALA A 20 -15.58 -7.41 29.54
CA ALA A 20 -16.00 -7.24 28.15
C ALA A 20 -14.74 -7.12 27.30
N ALA A 21 -14.45 -8.13 26.50
CA ALA A 21 -13.43 -8.06 25.47
C ALA A 21 -13.86 -6.98 24.48
N SER A 22 -13.22 -5.82 24.57
CA SER A 22 -13.34 -4.75 23.56
C SER A 22 -12.77 -5.33 22.27
N SER A 23 -13.64 -5.77 21.36
CA SER A 23 -13.27 -6.06 19.98
C SER A 23 -12.83 -4.73 19.39
N PHE A 24 -11.53 -4.47 19.36
CA PHE A 24 -10.98 -3.43 18.51
C PHE A 24 -11.37 -3.81 17.09
N ALA A 25 -12.28 -3.06 16.49
CA ALA A 25 -12.56 -3.16 15.07
C ALA A 25 -11.20 -3.00 14.38
N ALA A 26 -10.76 -4.05 13.69
CA ALA A 26 -9.52 -4.00 12.92
C ALA A 26 -9.64 -2.80 12.00
N ASP A 27 -8.71 -1.84 12.16
CA ASP A 27 -8.73 -0.60 11.39
C ASP A 27 -8.71 -0.98 9.91
N ASP A 28 -9.74 -0.60 9.14
CA ASP A 28 -9.82 -0.89 7.71
C ASP A 28 -8.82 0.01 6.94
N LEU A 29 -7.54 -0.27 7.14
CA LEU A 29 -6.46 0.48 6.51
C LEU A 29 -6.58 0.43 4.98
N ALA A 30 -6.90 -0.73 4.40
CA ALA A 30 -7.07 -0.90 2.96
C ALA A 30 -8.15 0.04 2.41
N GLY A 31 -9.35 0.06 3.00
CA GLY A 31 -10.43 0.98 2.61
C GLY A 31 -10.09 2.45 2.87
N SER A 32 -9.31 2.73 3.92
CA SER A 32 -8.92 4.11 4.26
C SER A 32 -7.99 4.75 3.24
N ILE A 33 -7.22 3.94 2.47
CA ILE A 33 -6.27 4.41 1.45
C ILE A 33 -6.72 4.09 0.03
N GLU A 34 -7.80 3.32 -0.16
CA GLU A 34 -8.32 3.03 -1.50
C GLU A 34 -8.65 4.30 -2.28
N GLY A 35 -8.20 4.38 -3.52
CA GLY A 35 -8.46 5.51 -4.39
C GLY A 35 -7.38 5.74 -5.44
N VAL A 36 -7.55 6.81 -6.21
CA VAL A 36 -6.54 7.33 -7.12
C VAL A 36 -6.00 8.65 -6.60
N TYR A 37 -4.69 8.76 -6.57
CA TYR A 37 -3.93 9.93 -6.16
C TYR A 37 -3.20 10.47 -7.37
N LYS A 38 -3.35 11.78 -7.65
CA LYS A 38 -2.76 12.42 -8.81
C LYS A 38 -2.04 13.70 -8.42
N ARG A 39 -0.86 13.90 -9.00
CA ARG A 39 -0.08 15.13 -8.86
C ARG A 39 0.33 15.62 -10.23
N ARG A 40 -0.11 16.81 -10.62
CA ARG A 40 0.31 17.48 -11.84
C ARG A 40 1.41 18.49 -11.56
N PHE A 41 2.39 18.54 -12.42
CA PHE A 41 3.51 19.47 -12.30
C PHE A 41 4.14 19.76 -13.66
N MET A 42 4.84 20.89 -13.76
CA MET A 42 5.62 21.19 -14.94
C MET A 42 6.91 20.37 -14.95
N ASN A 43 7.12 19.62 -15.99
CA ASN A 43 8.31 18.84 -16.23
C ASN A 43 9.10 19.39 -17.42
N THR A 44 10.33 18.92 -17.63
CA THR A 44 11.23 19.43 -18.65
C THR A 44 11.92 18.29 -19.38
N ILE A 45 11.97 18.39 -20.71
CA ILE A 45 12.81 17.55 -21.57
C ILE A 45 13.92 18.42 -22.14
N ASN A 46 15.17 18.03 -21.88
CA ASN A 46 16.32 18.67 -22.51
C ASN A 46 16.59 17.98 -23.85
N ALA A 47 16.41 18.74 -24.95
CA ALA A 47 16.55 18.20 -26.29
C ALA A 47 18.01 18.13 -26.78
N GLY A 48 18.99 18.43 -25.92
CA GLY A 48 20.42 18.50 -26.23
C GLY A 48 20.98 19.93 -26.16
N ALA A 49 22.28 20.10 -26.44
CA ALA A 49 22.98 21.36 -26.25
C ALA A 49 22.47 22.48 -27.19
N ASP A 50 21.98 22.11 -28.38
CA ASP A 50 21.63 23.05 -29.46
C ASP A 50 20.11 23.35 -29.52
N ARG A 51 19.31 22.81 -28.61
CA ARG A 51 17.86 23.04 -28.62
C ARG A 51 17.40 23.47 -27.21
N PRO A 52 16.46 24.44 -27.14
CA PRO A 52 15.90 24.84 -25.85
C PRO A 52 15.17 23.69 -25.19
N ALA A 53 15.21 23.66 -23.85
CA ALA A 53 14.46 22.69 -23.06
C ALA A 53 12.96 22.87 -23.29
N GLU A 54 12.26 21.79 -23.58
CA GLU A 54 10.81 21.75 -23.72
C GLU A 54 10.16 21.50 -22.36
N ARG A 55 9.14 22.30 -22.04
CA ARG A 55 8.33 22.15 -20.83
C ARG A 55 6.99 21.53 -21.17
N TYR A 56 6.56 20.56 -20.37
CA TYR A 56 5.27 19.91 -20.52
C TYR A 56 4.61 19.65 -19.16
N LEU A 57 3.30 19.44 -19.18
CA LEU A 57 2.53 19.09 -17.99
C LEU A 57 2.60 17.58 -17.75
N ALA A 58 3.33 17.16 -16.72
CA ALA A 58 3.44 15.79 -16.28
C ALA A 58 2.37 15.45 -15.22
N GLU A 59 2.04 14.17 -15.08
CA GLU A 59 1.11 13.69 -14.05
C GLU A 59 1.62 12.40 -13.40
N ASP A 60 1.91 12.46 -12.10
CA ASP A 60 2.08 11.25 -11.30
C ASP A 60 0.72 10.67 -10.95
N VAL A 61 0.61 9.35 -11.01
CA VAL A 61 -0.60 8.61 -10.69
C VAL A 61 -0.25 7.44 -9.76
N VAL A 62 -0.89 7.40 -8.59
CA VAL A 62 -0.87 6.24 -7.70
C VAL A 62 -2.31 5.75 -7.54
N GLU A 63 -2.55 4.48 -7.86
CA GLU A 63 -3.84 3.81 -7.71
C GLU A 63 -3.72 2.72 -6.66
N ILE A 64 -4.62 2.74 -5.70
CA ILE A 64 -4.73 1.73 -4.64
C ILE A 64 -6.16 1.21 -4.66
N VAL A 65 -6.32 -0.09 -4.90
CA VAL A 65 -7.63 -0.77 -4.94
C VAL A 65 -7.65 -1.85 -3.87
N ARG A 66 -8.60 -1.76 -2.98
CA ARG A 66 -8.82 -2.81 -1.97
C ARG A 66 -9.17 -4.13 -2.65
N GLN A 67 -8.45 -5.20 -2.34
CA GLN A 67 -8.77 -6.57 -2.71
C GLN A 67 -9.55 -7.26 -1.57
N ASP A 68 -9.04 -7.13 -0.35
CA ASP A 68 -9.66 -7.58 0.90
C ASP A 68 -9.15 -6.73 2.07
N ALA A 69 -9.26 -7.21 3.32
CA ALA A 69 -8.79 -6.49 4.50
C ALA A 69 -7.26 -6.36 4.56
N ASP A 70 -6.55 -7.34 3.99
CA ASP A 70 -5.10 -7.49 4.12
C ASP A 70 -4.35 -7.31 2.80
N HIS A 71 -5.05 -7.07 1.69
CA HIS A 71 -4.43 -6.92 0.39
C HIS A 71 -4.99 -5.74 -0.39
N VAL A 72 -4.08 -5.05 -1.08
CA VAL A 72 -4.42 -3.98 -2.03
C VAL A 72 -3.72 -4.21 -3.36
N TYR A 73 -4.41 -3.96 -4.46
CA TYR A 73 -3.74 -3.73 -5.73
C TYR A 73 -3.12 -2.34 -5.70
N LEU A 74 -1.85 -2.25 -6.02
CA LEU A 74 -1.09 -1.02 -6.18
C LEU A 74 -0.67 -0.84 -7.63
N ARG A 75 -0.87 0.36 -8.18
CA ARG A 75 -0.20 0.81 -9.40
C ARG A 75 0.37 2.20 -9.17
N ALA A 76 1.64 2.39 -9.46
CA ALA A 76 2.27 3.70 -9.48
C ALA A 76 2.88 3.96 -10.85
N TYR A 77 2.58 5.13 -11.42
CA TYR A 77 3.20 5.68 -12.60
C TYR A 77 3.67 7.09 -12.26
N LEU A 78 4.98 7.28 -12.25
CA LEU A 78 5.62 8.53 -11.84
C LEU A 78 6.48 9.04 -12.97
N GLU A 79 6.45 10.36 -13.19
CA GLU A 79 7.23 11.03 -14.23
C GLU A 79 8.38 11.86 -13.64
N PHE A 80 9.53 11.78 -14.28
CA PHE A 80 10.75 12.48 -13.88
C PHE A 80 11.33 13.28 -15.04
N ALA A 81 12.31 14.11 -14.75
CA ALA A 81 12.98 14.94 -15.77
C ALA A 81 13.46 14.11 -16.97
N ASN A 82 13.41 14.71 -18.16
CA ASN A 82 13.79 14.10 -19.43
C ASN A 82 12.96 12.86 -19.84
N GLY A 83 11.68 12.82 -19.44
CA GLY A 83 10.79 11.72 -19.81
C GLY A 83 11.11 10.37 -19.13
N HIS A 84 11.96 10.37 -18.11
CA HIS A 84 12.15 9.15 -17.31
C HIS A 84 10.90 8.88 -16.50
N THR A 85 10.53 7.61 -16.36
CA THR A 85 9.35 7.19 -15.60
C THR A 85 9.71 6.07 -14.66
N CYS A 86 8.94 5.92 -13.57
CA CYS A 86 8.82 4.67 -12.82
C CYS A 86 7.43 4.09 -13.05
N SER A 87 7.36 2.78 -13.28
CA SER A 87 6.10 2.08 -13.44
C SER A 87 6.13 0.75 -12.70
N VAL A 88 5.29 0.61 -11.67
CA VAL A 88 5.18 -0.59 -10.85
C VAL A 88 3.72 -0.90 -10.59
N TRP A 89 3.37 -2.17 -10.59
CA TRP A 89 2.05 -2.68 -10.20
C TRP A 89 2.18 -4.05 -9.56
N GLY A 90 1.21 -4.40 -8.71
CA GLY A 90 1.16 -5.68 -8.04
C GLY A 90 0.14 -5.71 -6.91
N ILE A 91 -0.04 -6.86 -6.30
CA ILE A 91 -0.80 -7.00 -5.05
C ILE A 91 0.18 -6.88 -3.89
N ALA A 92 -0.09 -5.93 -3.01
CA ALA A 92 0.65 -5.70 -1.78
C ALA A 92 -0.12 -6.29 -0.60
N GLY A 93 0.56 -7.09 0.23
CA GLY A 93 0.01 -7.66 1.46
C GLY A 93 0.26 -6.75 2.65
N ARG A 94 -0.62 -6.80 3.64
CA ARG A 94 -0.51 -6.03 4.88
C ARG A 94 0.60 -6.57 5.78
N GLU A 95 1.47 -5.67 6.24
CA GLU A 95 2.51 -5.95 7.23
C GLU A 95 2.47 -4.85 8.30
N GLY A 96 1.79 -5.13 9.41
CA GLY A 96 1.54 -4.14 10.44
C GLY A 96 0.66 -2.98 9.94
N GLU A 97 1.21 -1.77 9.93
CA GLU A 97 0.54 -0.54 9.44
C GLU A 97 0.87 -0.19 7.99
N ASP A 98 1.62 -1.05 7.29
CA ASP A 98 2.04 -0.85 5.91
C ASP A 98 1.44 -1.92 4.98
N PHE A 99 1.46 -1.65 3.67
CA PHE A 99 1.30 -2.68 2.64
C PHE A 99 2.61 -2.88 1.91
N VAL A 100 3.00 -4.13 1.66
CA VAL A 100 4.27 -4.46 1.01
C VAL A 100 4.02 -5.32 -0.23
N TYR A 101 4.39 -4.78 -1.39
CA TYR A 101 4.49 -5.52 -2.64
C TYR A 101 5.86 -6.20 -2.72
N ARG A 102 5.87 -7.48 -3.10
CA ARG A 102 7.10 -8.23 -3.41
C ARG A 102 6.99 -8.86 -4.79
N GLN A 103 7.89 -8.47 -5.68
CA GLN A 103 7.98 -9.11 -7.00
C GLN A 103 8.37 -10.57 -6.83
N GLN A 104 7.61 -11.47 -7.47
CA GLN A 104 7.82 -12.92 -7.35
C GLN A 104 8.85 -13.44 -8.33
N SER A 105 8.81 -12.93 -9.56
CA SER A 105 9.78 -13.32 -10.59
C SER A 105 11.11 -12.61 -10.36
N MET A 106 12.20 -13.35 -10.33
CA MET A 106 13.54 -12.76 -10.32
C MET A 106 13.77 -11.98 -11.61
N PRO A 107 14.23 -10.72 -11.52
CA PRO A 107 14.62 -9.97 -12.70
C PRO A 107 15.74 -10.65 -13.48
N ALA A 108 15.74 -10.49 -14.79
CA ALA A 108 16.88 -10.91 -15.60
C ALA A 108 18.13 -10.09 -15.22
N GLY A 109 19.32 -10.72 -15.28
CA GLY A 109 20.58 -10.02 -15.03
C GLY A 109 21.02 -9.94 -13.57
N GLY A 110 20.36 -10.66 -12.65
CA GLY A 110 20.79 -10.73 -11.24
C GLY A 110 20.43 -9.49 -10.40
N GLU A 111 19.56 -8.64 -10.90
CA GLU A 111 19.02 -7.52 -10.12
C GLU A 111 18.18 -8.02 -8.93
N ALA A 112 18.06 -7.22 -7.88
CA ALA A 112 17.19 -7.53 -6.75
C ALA A 112 15.72 -7.56 -7.19
N ALA A 113 14.94 -8.51 -6.66
CA ALA A 113 13.48 -8.51 -6.81
C ALA A 113 12.91 -7.25 -6.13
N CYS A 114 12.02 -6.55 -6.85
CA CYS A 114 11.42 -5.32 -6.35
C CYS A 114 10.58 -5.59 -5.10
N THR A 115 10.89 -4.90 -4.01
CA THR A 115 10.08 -4.83 -2.80
C THR A 115 9.68 -3.37 -2.59
N LEU A 116 8.37 -3.09 -2.59
CA LEU A 116 7.85 -1.74 -2.45
C LEU A 116 6.88 -1.66 -1.28
N LYS A 117 7.22 -0.82 -0.32
CA LYS A 117 6.39 -0.52 0.83
C LYS A 117 5.50 0.68 0.54
N VAL A 118 4.24 0.59 0.93
CA VAL A 118 3.24 1.66 0.91
C VAL A 118 2.82 1.94 2.33
N SER A 119 3.04 3.15 2.80
CA SER A 119 2.71 3.57 4.16
C SER A 119 1.92 4.89 4.19
N VAL A 120 1.24 5.15 5.31
CA VAL A 120 0.60 6.44 5.59
C VAL A 120 1.44 7.19 6.62
N GLN A 121 2.10 8.26 6.20
CA GLN A 121 2.97 9.04 7.08
C GLN A 121 2.67 10.53 6.94
N GLY A 122 2.42 11.23 8.04
CA GLY A 122 2.23 12.68 8.03
C GLY A 122 1.12 13.17 7.08
N GLY A 123 0.05 12.38 6.89
CA GLY A 123 -1.04 12.71 5.98
C GLY A 123 -0.72 12.46 4.49
N LYS A 124 0.32 11.69 4.18
CA LYS A 124 0.74 11.33 2.83
C LYS A 124 0.72 9.82 2.64
N ILE A 125 0.51 9.38 1.40
CA ILE A 125 0.87 8.04 0.95
C ILE A 125 2.34 8.11 0.56
N VAL A 126 3.15 7.25 1.18
CA VAL A 126 4.60 7.17 0.94
C VAL A 126 4.93 5.83 0.30
N LEU A 127 5.65 5.87 -0.80
CA LEU A 127 6.23 4.69 -1.46
C LEU A 127 7.70 4.63 -1.11
N ASP A 128 8.18 3.47 -0.67
CA ASP A 128 9.60 3.29 -0.35
C ASP A 128 10.06 1.88 -0.75
N ASP A 129 11.07 1.81 -1.59
CA ASP A 129 11.64 0.56 -2.11
C ASP A 129 13.04 0.27 -1.56
N ARG A 130 13.47 0.97 -0.50
CA ARG A 130 14.77 0.74 0.12
C ARG A 130 14.74 -0.51 0.99
N ASP A 131 15.77 -1.35 0.82
CA ASP A 131 16.05 -2.48 1.70
C ASP A 131 16.69 -2.05 3.04
N ALA A 132 17.06 -3.00 3.88
CA ALA A 132 17.71 -2.75 5.16
C ALA A 132 19.08 -2.05 5.04
N ALA A 133 19.75 -2.16 3.89
CA ALA A 133 21.00 -1.47 3.59
C ALA A 133 20.77 -0.08 2.96
N GLY A 134 19.52 0.32 2.76
CA GLY A 134 19.15 1.59 2.13
C GLY A 134 19.20 1.58 0.60
N LEU A 135 19.34 0.41 -0.02
CA LEU A 135 19.45 0.27 -1.48
C LEU A 135 18.05 0.15 -2.11
N ALA A 136 17.83 0.88 -3.21
CA ALA A 136 16.60 0.82 -3.98
C ALA A 136 16.45 -0.53 -4.69
N THR A 137 15.44 -1.32 -4.35
CA THR A 137 15.20 -2.66 -4.91
C THR A 137 14.42 -2.64 -6.21
N CYS A 138 13.67 -1.57 -6.48
CA CYS A 138 12.81 -1.46 -7.67
C CYS A 138 13.44 -0.67 -8.83
N ARG A 139 14.77 -0.57 -8.89
CA ARG A 139 15.46 0.22 -9.93
C ARG A 139 15.09 -0.21 -11.36
N ALA A 140 14.90 -1.51 -11.59
CA ALA A 140 14.46 -2.04 -12.90
C ALA A 140 13.07 -1.56 -13.33
N LYS A 141 12.27 -1.01 -12.41
CA LYS A 141 10.95 -0.43 -12.69
C LYS A 141 11.03 1.06 -13.05
N CYS A 142 12.22 1.64 -13.03
CA CYS A 142 12.47 3.08 -13.22
C CYS A 142 13.46 3.33 -14.35
N GLY A 143 13.26 4.41 -15.09
CA GLY A 143 14.31 4.97 -15.94
C GLY A 143 15.44 5.58 -15.10
N ALA A 144 16.57 5.91 -15.73
CA ALA A 144 17.83 6.29 -15.06
C ALA A 144 17.72 7.42 -14.03
N ARG A 145 16.72 8.29 -14.11
CA ARG A 145 16.49 9.42 -13.20
C ARG A 145 15.26 9.24 -12.32
N GLY A 146 14.59 8.10 -12.42
CA GLY A 146 13.41 7.78 -11.61
C GLY A 146 13.78 7.13 -10.28
N THR A 147 12.93 7.32 -9.27
CA THR A 147 13.02 6.64 -7.98
C THR A 147 11.64 6.46 -7.35
N LEU A 148 11.45 5.34 -6.67
CA LEU A 148 10.31 5.09 -5.79
C LEU A 148 10.68 5.35 -4.33
N SER A 149 11.99 5.45 -4.03
CA SER A 149 12.50 5.61 -2.66
C SER A 149 12.05 6.93 -2.04
N GLY A 150 11.16 6.85 -1.06
CA GLY A 150 10.64 8.01 -0.33
C GLY A 150 9.70 8.91 -1.15
N TYR A 151 9.15 8.40 -2.28
CA TYR A 151 8.14 9.16 -3.01
C TYR A 151 6.89 9.36 -2.16
N ALA A 152 6.38 10.58 -2.11
CA ALA A 152 5.23 10.91 -1.28
C ALA A 152 4.18 11.73 -2.05
N ILE A 153 2.90 11.37 -1.88
CA ILE A 153 1.76 12.10 -2.44
C ILE A 153 0.74 12.39 -1.33
N GLU A 154 0.14 13.57 -1.37
CA GLU A 154 -0.82 14.00 -0.35
C GLU A 154 -2.05 13.09 -0.30
N ARG A 155 -2.39 12.55 0.88
CA ARG A 155 -3.58 11.73 1.07
C ARG A 155 -4.88 12.49 0.75
N LYS A 156 -4.91 13.81 0.98
CA LYS A 156 -6.04 14.67 0.60
C LYS A 156 -6.26 14.78 -0.92
N ALA A 157 -5.27 14.41 -1.74
CA ALA A 157 -5.43 14.33 -3.19
C ALA A 157 -6.22 13.08 -3.65
N ARG A 158 -6.65 12.23 -2.71
CA ARG A 158 -7.44 11.02 -2.97
C ARG A 158 -8.74 11.34 -3.70
N ARG A 159 -9.03 10.55 -4.72
CA ARG A 159 -10.31 10.57 -5.46
C ARG A 159 -10.82 9.15 -5.63
N PRO A 160 -12.16 8.96 -5.72
CA PRO A 160 -12.72 7.64 -6.06
C PRO A 160 -12.27 7.22 -7.46
N ILE A 161 -12.01 5.94 -7.64
CA ILE A 161 -11.68 5.35 -8.93
C ILE A 161 -12.98 5.15 -9.73
N ARG A 162 -13.30 6.10 -10.62
CA ARG A 162 -14.54 6.08 -11.42
C ARG A 162 -14.48 5.13 -12.63
N TYR A 163 -13.32 4.55 -12.90
CA TYR A 163 -13.06 3.65 -14.03
C TYR A 163 -12.66 2.25 -13.57
N MET A 164 -13.24 1.78 -12.47
CA MET A 164 -12.88 0.50 -11.84
C MET A 164 -12.92 -0.67 -12.82
N ASN A 165 -14.00 -0.81 -13.61
CA ASN A 165 -14.13 -1.90 -14.59
C ASN A 165 -12.96 -1.89 -15.59
N ARG A 166 -12.66 -0.73 -16.19
CA ARG A 166 -11.53 -0.59 -17.12
C ARG A 166 -10.18 -0.87 -16.46
N LEU A 167 -10.01 -0.49 -15.17
CA LEU A 167 -8.81 -0.77 -14.41
C LEU A 167 -8.65 -2.29 -14.22
N GLN A 168 -9.71 -2.99 -13.81
CA GLN A 168 -9.71 -4.43 -13.61
C GLN A 168 -9.51 -5.22 -14.91
N GLU A 169 -9.95 -4.67 -16.05
CA GLU A 169 -9.70 -5.22 -17.38
C GLU A 169 -8.31 -4.91 -17.93
N SER A 170 -7.53 -4.04 -17.27
CA SER A 170 -6.19 -3.68 -17.71
C SER A 170 -5.23 -4.88 -17.61
N ARG A 171 -4.22 -4.88 -18.49
CA ARG A 171 -3.17 -5.91 -18.47
C ARG A 171 -2.48 -5.95 -17.11
N GLN A 172 -2.12 -4.79 -16.56
CA GLN A 172 -1.40 -4.67 -15.30
C GLN A 172 -2.18 -5.28 -14.12
N TYR A 173 -3.49 -5.01 -14.05
CA TYR A 173 -4.32 -5.56 -12.99
C TYR A 173 -4.41 -7.10 -13.10
N ARG A 174 -4.67 -7.62 -14.30
CA ARG A 174 -4.76 -9.06 -14.52
C ARG A 174 -3.45 -9.79 -14.25
N GLU A 175 -2.32 -9.22 -14.67
CA GLU A 175 -1.00 -9.76 -14.36
C GLU A 175 -0.77 -9.81 -12.83
N ALA A 176 -1.06 -8.71 -12.11
CA ALA A 176 -0.93 -8.64 -10.66
C ALA A 176 -1.78 -9.68 -9.93
N VAL A 177 -3.04 -9.83 -10.32
CA VAL A 177 -3.96 -10.83 -9.73
C VAL A 177 -3.49 -12.25 -10.03
N SER A 178 -3.06 -12.52 -11.27
CA SER A 178 -2.56 -13.84 -11.66
C SER A 178 -1.29 -14.21 -10.89
N GLU A 179 -0.35 -13.29 -10.75
CA GLU A 179 0.87 -13.48 -9.96
C GLU A 179 0.53 -13.79 -8.50
N PHE A 180 -0.36 -13.03 -7.90
CA PHE A 180 -0.80 -13.22 -6.53
C PHE A 180 -1.53 -14.56 -6.31
N GLN A 181 -2.40 -14.95 -7.22
CA GLN A 181 -3.12 -16.24 -7.15
C GLN A 181 -2.17 -17.44 -7.28
N GLY A 182 -1.14 -17.32 -8.09
CA GLY A 182 -0.09 -18.33 -8.22
C GLY A 182 0.73 -18.55 -6.95
N MET A 183 0.72 -17.60 -6.01
CA MET A 183 1.37 -17.71 -4.69
C MET A 183 0.52 -18.39 -3.63
N GLN A 184 -0.80 -18.43 -3.81
CA GLN A 184 -1.69 -19.06 -2.83
C GLN A 184 -1.59 -20.58 -2.96
N PRO A 185 -1.48 -21.33 -1.83
CA PRO A 185 -1.55 -22.78 -1.89
C PRO A 185 -2.90 -23.21 -2.49
N PRO A 186 -2.93 -24.34 -3.22
CA PRO A 186 -4.18 -24.83 -3.80
C PRO A 186 -5.25 -24.93 -2.70
N ARG A 187 -6.42 -24.38 -2.96
CA ARG A 187 -7.56 -24.47 -2.04
C ARG A 187 -7.97 -25.94 -1.96
N SER A 188 -7.78 -26.53 -0.78
CA SER A 188 -8.22 -27.90 -0.46
C SER A 188 -9.73 -28.00 -0.38
#